data_3fabe1bb838196f35138ebd1eaf84842
#
_entry.id   3fabe1bb838196f35138ebd1eaf84842
#
_cell.length_a   1.000
_cell.length_b   1.000
_cell.length_c   1.000
_cell.angle_alpha   90.00
_cell.angle_beta   90.00
_cell.angle_gamma   90.00
#
_symmetry.space_group_name_H-M   'P 1'
#
loop_
_entity.id
_entity.type
_entity.pdbx_description
1 polymer ?
#
loop_
_entity_poly.entity_id
_entity_poly.type
_entity_poly.pdbx_seq_one_letter_code
_entity_poly.pdbx_strand_id
1 'polypeptide(L)'
;KETFKDNHIEMRKGIYKNEFIRQQETPKVNNFISYSGTCAYTLRNDILMSMTDQLLNLIYTEKVREDEGGTYGVYPMGQLVKYPTERAVLQIFFNTAPDKQDKLMKIIYAEAEAFAKNGPDEASLNKVKEYMLKKHNENLKENGYWLNSIDEYLYTGINPIKDYEQIVNGITAKDIQKFANELLKQKNQITVSMISPEKK
;
A
#
# COMPACT_ATOMS: atom_id res chain seq x y z
N LYS A 1 17.40 -24.10 23.75
CA LYS A 1 16.76 -23.93 22.44
C LYS A 1 15.39 -23.34 22.68
N GLU A 2 15.14 -22.17 22.15
CA GLU A 2 13.84 -21.53 22.27
C GLU A 2 12.81 -22.31 21.45
N THR A 3 11.59 -22.41 21.98
CA THR A 3 10.44 -23.01 21.29
C THR A 3 9.35 -21.96 21.14
N PHE A 4 8.65 -21.98 20.04
CA PHE A 4 7.50 -21.11 19.82
C PHE A 4 6.24 -21.95 19.60
N LYS A 5 5.10 -21.36 19.90
CA LYS A 5 3.79 -21.93 19.61
C LYS A 5 3.25 -21.25 18.35
N ASP A 6 2.94 -22.03 17.34
CA ASP A 6 2.21 -21.52 16.17
C ASP A 6 0.76 -21.21 16.59
N ASN A 7 0.37 -19.94 16.48
CA ASN A 7 -1.00 -19.49 16.76
C ASN A 7 -1.92 -19.62 15.55
N HIS A 8 -1.46 -20.19 14.45
CA HIS A 8 -2.21 -20.38 13.19
C HIS A 8 -2.88 -19.09 12.68
N ILE A 9 -2.14 -17.97 12.75
CA ILE A 9 -2.63 -16.67 12.26
C ILE A 9 -2.59 -16.67 10.74
N GLU A 10 -3.78 -16.67 10.14
CA GLU A 10 -3.93 -16.64 8.68
C GLU A 10 -4.57 -15.34 8.20
N MET A 11 -4.30 -14.97 6.95
CA MET A 11 -5.03 -13.89 6.28
C MET A 11 -6.48 -14.27 6.11
N ARG A 12 -7.38 -13.33 6.37
CA ARG A 12 -8.79 -13.51 6.07
C ARG A 12 -9.00 -13.53 4.56
N LYS A 13 -9.58 -14.63 4.06
CA LYS A 13 -9.89 -14.82 2.64
C LYS A 13 -11.27 -14.26 2.31
N GLY A 14 -11.40 -13.70 1.10
CA GLY A 14 -12.66 -13.15 0.61
C GLY A 14 -12.81 -11.65 0.84
N ILE A 15 -13.98 -11.14 0.46
CA ILE A 15 -14.30 -9.70 0.53
C ILE A 15 -15.21 -9.44 1.73
N TYR A 16 -14.78 -8.54 2.59
CA TYR A 16 -15.50 -8.15 3.80
C TYR A 16 -15.69 -6.65 3.84
N LYS A 17 -16.91 -6.23 4.19
CA LYS A 17 -17.26 -4.84 4.40
C LYS A 17 -17.87 -4.69 5.80
N ASN A 18 -17.43 -3.68 6.54
CA ASN A 18 -18.00 -3.31 7.82
C ASN A 18 -18.18 -1.79 7.90
N GLU A 19 -19.34 -1.36 8.31
CA GLU A 19 -19.67 0.05 8.55
C GLU A 19 -20.21 0.20 9.96
N PHE A 20 -19.76 1.23 10.68
CA PHE A 20 -20.26 1.51 12.01
C PHE A 20 -20.31 3.02 12.27
N ILE A 21 -21.20 3.42 13.16
CA ILE A 21 -21.40 4.81 13.54
C ILE A 21 -20.63 5.09 14.82
N ARG A 22 -19.83 6.15 14.80
CA ARG A 22 -19.19 6.72 15.99
C ARG A 22 -19.22 8.23 15.90
N GLN A 23 -20.04 8.87 16.74
CA GLN A 23 -20.17 10.32 16.76
C GLN A 23 -18.82 10.99 17.09
N GLN A 24 -18.45 11.98 16.30
CA GLN A 24 -17.29 12.85 16.48
C GLN A 24 -17.74 14.31 16.50
N GLU A 25 -16.82 15.23 16.76
CA GLU A 25 -17.14 16.67 16.76
C GLU A 25 -17.57 17.18 15.40
N THR A 26 -16.86 16.72 14.35
CA THR A 26 -17.12 17.08 12.96
C THR A 26 -17.69 15.89 12.19
N PRO A 27 -18.76 16.07 11.40
CA PRO A 27 -19.28 15.03 10.52
C PRO A 27 -18.20 14.62 9.50
N LYS A 28 -17.87 13.33 9.49
CA LYS A 28 -16.90 12.76 8.55
C LYS A 28 -17.01 11.25 8.48
N VAL A 29 -16.46 10.69 7.42
CA VAL A 29 -16.28 9.25 7.28
C VAL A 29 -14.78 8.95 7.17
N ASN A 30 -14.29 8.06 8.02
CA ASN A 30 -12.94 7.54 7.93
C ASN A 30 -13.00 6.16 7.30
N ASN A 31 -12.30 5.98 6.19
CA ASN A 31 -12.33 4.77 5.41
C ASN A 31 -10.96 4.08 5.46
N PHE A 32 -11.01 2.78 5.56
CA PHE A 32 -9.86 1.88 5.49
C PHE A 32 -10.18 0.76 4.52
N ILE A 33 -9.32 0.57 3.53
CA ILE A 33 -9.36 -0.55 2.60
C ILE A 33 -8.06 -1.31 2.73
N SER A 34 -8.11 -2.63 2.80
CA SER A 34 -6.93 -3.49 2.84
C SER A 34 -7.07 -4.60 1.82
N TYR A 35 -6.13 -4.66 0.90
CA TYR A 35 -5.91 -5.82 0.02
C TYR A 35 -4.78 -6.64 0.58
N SER A 36 -4.92 -7.97 0.60
CA SER A 36 -3.86 -8.86 1.06
C SER A 36 -3.75 -10.11 0.18
N GLY A 37 -2.55 -10.66 0.10
CA GLY A 37 -2.32 -11.85 -0.69
C GLY A 37 -0.99 -12.52 -0.36
N THR A 38 -0.89 -13.81 -0.66
CA THR A 38 0.38 -14.53 -0.57
C THR A 38 1.37 -13.92 -1.56
N CYS A 39 2.57 -13.60 -1.08
CA CYS A 39 3.63 -13.02 -1.88
C CYS A 39 4.98 -13.39 -1.25
N ALA A 40 5.91 -13.90 -2.04
CA ALA A 40 7.24 -14.23 -1.56
C ALA A 40 7.96 -12.98 -1.02
N TYR A 41 8.57 -13.11 0.15
CA TYR A 41 9.34 -12.04 0.77
C TYR A 41 10.72 -11.97 0.13
N THR A 42 10.89 -11.09 -0.84
CA THR A 42 12.16 -10.82 -1.53
C THR A 42 12.38 -9.31 -1.63
N LEU A 43 13.64 -8.86 -1.71
CA LEU A 43 13.93 -7.44 -1.89
C LEU A 43 13.26 -6.87 -3.16
N ARG A 44 13.20 -7.65 -4.26
CA ARG A 44 12.51 -7.21 -5.48
C ARG A 44 11.02 -6.98 -5.25
N ASN A 45 10.34 -7.90 -4.57
CA ASN A 45 8.91 -7.76 -4.29
C ASN A 45 8.62 -6.63 -3.31
N ASP A 46 9.51 -6.37 -2.36
CA ASP A 46 9.41 -5.24 -1.43
C ASP A 46 9.53 -3.91 -2.18
N ILE A 47 10.50 -3.80 -3.08
CA ILE A 47 10.65 -2.63 -3.96
C ILE A 47 9.43 -2.47 -4.88
N LEU A 48 8.89 -3.57 -5.46
CA LEU A 48 7.67 -3.53 -6.27
C LEU A 48 6.47 -3.02 -5.47
N MET A 49 6.33 -3.42 -4.20
CA MET A 49 5.28 -2.92 -3.32
C MET A 49 5.46 -1.43 -3.02
N SER A 50 6.68 -1.00 -2.69
CA SER A 50 7.00 0.41 -2.44
C SER A 50 6.78 1.29 -3.68
N MET A 51 7.06 0.79 -4.89
CA MET A 51 6.72 1.50 -6.12
C MET A 51 5.21 1.54 -6.35
N THR A 52 4.50 0.46 -6.06
CA THR A 52 3.04 0.36 -6.21
C THR A 52 2.33 1.40 -5.36
N ASP A 53 2.69 1.53 -4.08
CA ASP A 53 2.05 2.50 -3.19
C ASP A 53 2.36 3.95 -3.60
N GLN A 54 3.58 4.25 -4.01
CA GLN A 54 3.96 5.59 -4.48
C GLN A 54 3.23 5.96 -5.79
N LEU A 55 3.12 5.05 -6.73
CA LEU A 55 2.39 5.25 -8.00
C LEU A 55 0.90 5.45 -7.74
N LEU A 56 0.29 4.64 -6.87
CA LEU A 56 -1.10 4.83 -6.46
C LEU A 56 -1.30 6.17 -5.73
N ASN A 57 -0.34 6.61 -4.93
CA ASN A 57 -0.40 7.91 -4.27
C ASN A 57 -0.42 9.07 -5.29
N LEU A 58 0.35 8.97 -6.39
CA LEU A 58 0.30 9.96 -7.48
C LEU A 58 -1.09 9.98 -8.12
N ILE A 59 -1.63 8.81 -8.49
CA ILE A 59 -2.96 8.66 -9.11
C ILE A 59 -4.06 9.22 -8.19
N TYR A 60 -4.06 8.85 -6.92
CA TYR A 60 -5.09 9.33 -5.99
C TYR A 60 -4.97 10.82 -5.68
N THR A 61 -3.75 11.37 -5.67
CA THR A 61 -3.55 12.81 -5.50
C THR A 61 -4.20 13.55 -6.66
N GLU A 62 -3.99 13.13 -7.88
CA GLU A 62 -4.59 13.72 -9.07
C GLU A 62 -6.12 13.53 -9.07
N LYS A 63 -6.59 12.26 -9.07
CA LYS A 63 -8.01 11.94 -9.27
C LYS A 63 -8.94 12.29 -8.12
N VAL A 64 -8.46 12.22 -6.89
CA VAL A 64 -9.33 12.38 -5.72
C VAL A 64 -9.19 13.76 -5.09
N ARG A 65 -7.96 14.23 -4.92
CA ARG A 65 -7.72 15.51 -4.26
C ARG A 65 -7.96 16.69 -5.19
N GLU A 66 -7.42 16.64 -6.40
CA GLU A 66 -7.44 17.75 -7.34
C GLU A 66 -8.75 17.84 -8.11
N ASP A 67 -9.25 16.69 -8.65
CA ASP A 67 -10.46 16.67 -9.48
C ASP A 67 -11.75 16.77 -8.64
N GLU A 68 -11.80 16.10 -7.47
CA GLU A 68 -13.04 15.97 -6.70
C GLU A 68 -13.11 16.88 -5.47
N GLY A 69 -11.98 17.34 -4.95
CA GLY A 69 -11.94 18.22 -3.76
C GLY A 69 -12.66 17.65 -2.54
N GLY A 70 -12.82 16.32 -2.47
CA GLY A 70 -13.66 15.64 -1.49
C GLY A 70 -12.94 15.09 -0.27
N THR A 71 -11.63 15.20 -0.25
CA THR A 71 -10.79 14.70 0.87
C THR A 71 -9.52 15.52 1.01
N TYR A 72 -8.91 15.48 2.19
CA TYR A 72 -7.57 16.03 2.43
C TYR A 72 -6.47 15.18 1.78
N GLY A 73 -6.74 13.92 1.48
CA GLY A 73 -5.80 13.00 0.81
C GLY A 73 -6.25 11.56 0.90
N VAL A 74 -5.71 10.75 0.00
CA VAL A 74 -5.81 9.29 0.01
C VAL A 74 -4.41 8.76 0.20
N TYR A 75 -4.21 7.90 1.19
CA TYR A 75 -2.90 7.44 1.63
C TYR A 75 -2.78 5.93 1.42
N PRO A 76 -2.29 5.48 0.25
CA PRO A 76 -1.89 4.11 0.06
C PRO A 76 -0.62 3.82 0.84
N MET A 77 -0.55 2.63 1.44
CA MET A 77 0.60 2.12 2.19
C MET A 77 0.76 0.64 1.87
N GLY A 78 1.85 0.30 1.24
CA GLY A 78 2.20 -1.07 0.89
C GLY A 78 3.26 -1.65 1.81
N GLN A 79 3.14 -2.92 2.15
CA GLN A 79 4.18 -3.63 2.89
C GLN A 79 4.22 -5.12 2.54
N LEU A 80 5.41 -5.69 2.59
CA LEU A 80 5.60 -7.13 2.65
C LEU A 80 5.80 -7.57 4.10
N VAL A 81 5.24 -8.73 4.42
CA VAL A 81 5.38 -9.36 5.74
C VAL A 81 5.94 -10.75 5.55
N LYS A 82 7.04 -11.07 6.24
CA LYS A 82 7.68 -12.38 6.16
C LYS A 82 7.05 -13.39 7.11
N TYR A 83 6.81 -13.00 8.35
CA TYR A 83 6.34 -13.89 9.40
C TYR A 83 4.93 -13.52 9.88
N PRO A 84 4.09 -14.47 10.35
CA PRO A 84 4.33 -15.92 10.34
C PRO A 84 4.25 -16.55 8.95
N THR A 85 3.64 -15.86 7.98
CA THR A 85 3.49 -16.29 6.58
C THR A 85 3.83 -15.15 5.63
N GLU A 86 4.52 -15.47 4.55
CA GLU A 86 4.91 -14.49 3.54
C GLU A 86 3.69 -13.94 2.80
N ARG A 87 3.48 -12.63 2.88
CA ARG A 87 2.33 -11.95 2.29
C ARG A 87 2.62 -10.50 1.92
N ALA A 88 1.87 -10.01 0.97
CA ALA A 88 1.77 -8.60 0.64
C ALA A 88 0.48 -8.02 1.21
N VAL A 89 0.54 -6.78 1.69
CA VAL A 89 -0.61 -6.02 2.20
C VAL A 89 -0.54 -4.61 1.62
N LEU A 90 -1.61 -4.20 0.93
CA LEU A 90 -1.80 -2.83 0.46
C LEU A 90 -2.98 -2.23 1.20
N GLN A 91 -2.75 -1.19 1.98
CA GLN A 91 -3.76 -0.47 2.76
C GLN A 91 -3.99 0.91 2.14
N ILE A 92 -5.23 1.36 2.15
CA ILE A 92 -5.61 2.67 1.64
C ILE A 92 -6.48 3.35 2.70
N PHE A 93 -5.99 4.48 3.19
CA PHE A 93 -6.71 5.32 4.16
C PHE A 93 -7.16 6.62 3.51
N PHE A 94 -8.39 7.01 3.76
CA PHE A 94 -8.88 8.33 3.42
C PHE A 94 -10.05 8.73 4.31
N ASN A 95 -10.25 10.02 4.46
CA ASN A 95 -11.42 10.59 5.09
C ASN A 95 -12.18 11.49 4.11
N THR A 96 -13.47 11.63 4.32
CA THR A 96 -14.34 12.45 3.46
C THR A 96 -15.57 12.94 4.21
N ALA A 97 -16.28 13.92 3.64
CA ALA A 97 -17.63 14.27 4.07
C ALA A 97 -18.60 13.11 3.78
N PRO A 98 -19.64 12.92 4.62
CA PRO A 98 -20.57 11.80 4.47
C PRO A 98 -21.28 11.74 3.10
N ASP A 99 -21.61 12.88 2.52
CA ASP A 99 -22.28 13.02 1.22
C ASP A 99 -21.39 12.63 0.02
N LYS A 100 -20.07 12.62 0.20
CA LYS A 100 -19.09 12.27 -0.86
C LYS A 100 -18.56 10.85 -0.76
N GLN A 101 -18.85 10.12 0.30
CA GLN A 101 -18.26 8.79 0.57
C GLN A 101 -18.43 7.81 -0.58
N ASP A 102 -19.65 7.62 -1.05
CA ASP A 102 -19.96 6.62 -2.08
C ASP A 102 -19.26 6.92 -3.42
N LYS A 103 -19.20 8.21 -3.78
CA LYS A 103 -18.49 8.65 -4.99
C LYS A 103 -17.00 8.37 -4.89
N LEU A 104 -16.37 8.81 -3.81
CA LEU A 104 -14.93 8.64 -3.63
C LEU A 104 -14.53 7.17 -3.49
N MET A 105 -15.33 6.37 -2.78
CA MET A 105 -15.10 4.94 -2.65
C MET A 105 -15.08 4.25 -4.03
N LYS A 106 -16.02 4.60 -4.92
CA LYS A 106 -16.07 4.07 -6.29
C LYS A 106 -14.84 4.46 -7.10
N ILE A 107 -14.38 5.71 -6.99
CA ILE A 107 -13.17 6.19 -7.68
C ILE A 107 -11.95 5.42 -7.18
N ILE A 108 -11.78 5.30 -5.87
CA ILE A 108 -10.62 4.62 -5.28
C ILE A 108 -10.54 3.14 -5.72
N TYR A 109 -11.66 2.44 -5.75
CA TYR A 109 -11.70 1.07 -6.26
C TYR A 109 -11.40 1.00 -7.76
N ALA A 110 -12.04 1.87 -8.54
CA ALA A 110 -11.85 1.90 -10.00
C ALA A 110 -10.38 2.18 -10.38
N GLU A 111 -9.73 3.12 -9.69
CA GLU A 111 -8.32 3.44 -9.95
C GLU A 111 -7.38 2.29 -9.51
N ALA A 112 -7.64 1.62 -8.39
CA ALA A 112 -6.86 0.44 -7.99
C ALA A 112 -6.99 -0.70 -9.02
N GLU A 113 -8.21 -0.97 -9.52
CA GLU A 113 -8.45 -1.98 -10.53
C GLU A 113 -7.84 -1.59 -11.88
N ALA A 114 -7.97 -0.33 -12.29
CA ALA A 114 -7.36 0.20 -13.52
C ALA A 114 -5.83 0.10 -13.47
N PHE A 115 -5.23 0.45 -12.33
CA PHE A 115 -3.79 0.32 -12.12
C PHE A 115 -3.32 -1.14 -12.20
N ALA A 116 -4.03 -2.05 -11.55
CA ALA A 116 -3.71 -3.48 -11.61
C ALA A 116 -3.87 -4.06 -13.03
N LYS A 117 -4.79 -3.52 -13.83
CA LYS A 117 -5.05 -3.96 -15.20
C LYS A 117 -4.05 -3.39 -16.20
N ASN A 118 -3.73 -2.11 -16.09
CA ASN A 118 -2.99 -1.35 -17.11
C ASN A 118 -1.54 -1.07 -16.73
N GLY A 119 -1.21 -1.09 -15.42
CA GLY A 119 0.08 -0.61 -14.90
C GLY A 119 0.20 0.92 -14.93
N PRO A 120 1.35 1.45 -14.49
CA PRO A 120 1.67 2.86 -14.58
C PRO A 120 2.11 3.26 -15.99
N ASP A 121 2.01 4.54 -16.31
CA ASP A 121 2.72 5.12 -17.44
C ASP A 121 4.24 5.23 -17.16
N GLU A 122 5.04 5.30 -18.21
CA GLU A 122 6.51 5.34 -18.08
C GLU A 122 7.02 6.63 -17.41
N ALA A 123 6.34 7.76 -17.58
CA ALA A 123 6.75 9.02 -16.96
C ALA A 123 6.60 8.97 -15.45
N SER A 124 5.45 8.47 -14.97
CA SER A 124 5.19 8.25 -13.54
C SER A 124 6.15 7.23 -12.93
N LEU A 125 6.41 6.13 -13.63
CA LEU A 125 7.37 5.12 -13.18
C LEU A 125 8.79 5.70 -13.05
N ASN A 126 9.27 6.46 -14.04
CA ASN A 126 10.59 7.09 -14.00
C ASN A 126 10.69 8.09 -12.86
N LYS A 127 9.66 8.91 -12.63
CA LYS A 127 9.59 9.84 -11.50
C LYS A 127 9.71 9.12 -10.15
N VAL A 128 9.04 7.99 -9.98
CA VAL A 128 9.12 7.18 -8.76
C VAL A 128 10.51 6.56 -8.60
N LYS A 129 11.10 6.02 -9.67
CA LYS A 129 12.47 5.49 -9.65
C LYS A 129 13.49 6.54 -9.22
N GLU A 130 13.46 7.71 -9.83
CA GLU A 130 14.35 8.84 -9.48
C GLU A 130 14.22 9.23 -8.02
N TYR A 131 12.99 9.35 -7.53
CA TYR A 131 12.72 9.63 -6.12
C TYR A 131 13.31 8.56 -5.20
N MET A 132 13.07 7.28 -5.48
CA MET A 132 13.54 6.17 -4.66
C MET A 132 15.07 6.08 -4.63
N LEU A 133 15.74 6.24 -5.78
CA LEU A 133 17.21 6.24 -5.88
C LEU A 133 17.80 7.42 -5.11
N LYS A 134 17.25 8.61 -5.29
CA LYS A 134 17.67 9.80 -4.53
C LYS A 134 17.52 9.57 -3.03
N LYS A 135 16.36 9.07 -2.61
CA LYS A 135 16.07 8.83 -1.18
C LYS A 135 16.96 7.75 -0.60
N HIS A 136 17.25 6.69 -1.35
CA HIS A 136 18.21 5.65 -0.95
C HIS A 136 19.61 6.25 -0.69
N ASN A 137 20.12 7.06 -1.62
CA ASN A 137 21.44 7.70 -1.48
C ASN A 137 21.51 8.72 -0.32
N GLU A 138 20.40 9.41 -0.01
CA GLU A 138 20.29 10.24 1.19
C GLU A 138 20.33 9.38 2.46
N ASN A 139 19.53 8.31 2.50
CA ASN A 139 19.39 7.42 3.64
C ASN A 139 20.70 6.69 3.99
N LEU A 140 21.55 6.36 3.00
CA LEU A 140 22.87 5.74 3.24
C LEU A 140 23.80 6.59 4.14
N LYS A 141 23.49 7.88 4.34
CA LYS A 141 24.22 8.80 5.22
C LYS A 141 23.64 8.83 6.64
N GLU A 142 22.51 8.16 6.88
CA GLU A 142 21.78 8.22 8.13
C GLU A 142 22.02 6.96 8.98
N ASN A 143 22.45 7.14 10.22
CA ASN A 143 22.68 6.02 11.15
C ASN A 143 21.44 5.17 11.38
N GLY A 144 20.26 5.81 11.46
CA GLY A 144 18.98 5.10 11.63
C GLY A 144 18.66 4.14 10.48
N TYR A 145 19.02 4.51 9.26
CA TYR A 145 18.84 3.65 8.10
C TYR A 145 19.70 2.37 8.18
N TRP A 146 20.95 2.50 8.60
CA TRP A 146 21.86 1.37 8.79
C TRP A 146 21.38 0.45 9.91
N LEU A 147 20.94 1.02 11.03
CA LEU A 147 20.41 0.25 12.15
C LEU A 147 19.19 -0.57 11.73
N ASN A 148 18.22 0.06 11.08
CA ASN A 148 17.03 -0.62 10.57
C ASN A 148 17.37 -1.69 9.52
N SER A 149 18.32 -1.41 8.63
CA SER A 149 18.75 -2.37 7.61
C SER A 149 19.44 -3.60 8.20
N ILE A 150 20.21 -3.43 9.27
CA ILE A 150 20.85 -4.54 10.00
C ILE A 150 19.76 -5.36 10.72
N ASP A 151 18.83 -4.71 11.40
CA ASP A 151 17.73 -5.37 12.08
C ASP A 151 16.88 -6.19 11.10
N GLU A 152 16.51 -5.60 9.96
CA GLU A 152 15.79 -6.29 8.90
C GLU A 152 16.57 -7.49 8.36
N TYR A 153 17.86 -7.34 8.12
CA TYR A 153 18.70 -8.45 7.68
C TYR A 153 18.76 -9.59 8.71
N LEU A 154 18.93 -9.26 9.99
CA LEU A 154 18.95 -10.25 11.06
C LEU A 154 17.60 -10.97 11.22
N TYR A 155 16.51 -10.23 11.05
CA TYR A 155 15.16 -10.76 11.18
C TYR A 155 14.72 -11.58 9.95
N THR A 156 15.01 -11.09 8.75
CA THR A 156 14.49 -11.67 7.50
C THR A 156 15.51 -12.50 6.72
N GLY A 157 16.81 -12.28 6.93
CA GLY A 157 17.88 -12.84 6.11
C GLY A 157 18.02 -12.15 4.74
N ILE A 158 17.27 -11.08 4.47
CA ILE A 158 17.33 -10.30 3.23
C ILE A 158 18.10 -9.00 3.49
N ASN A 159 19.16 -8.76 2.71
CA ASN A 159 19.88 -7.50 2.77
C ASN A 159 19.14 -6.43 1.98
N PRO A 160 18.56 -5.38 2.63
CA PRO A 160 17.74 -4.38 1.95
C PRO A 160 18.54 -3.36 1.14
N ILE A 161 19.87 -3.33 1.29
CA ILE A 161 20.76 -2.38 0.61
C ILE A 161 21.39 -3.00 -0.63
N LYS A 162 21.76 -4.30 -0.52
CA LYS A 162 22.48 -4.98 -1.59
C LYS A 162 21.61 -5.04 -2.86
N ASP A 163 22.20 -4.63 -3.98
CA ASP A 163 21.58 -4.64 -5.31
C ASP A 163 20.33 -3.74 -5.44
N TYR A 164 20.04 -2.87 -4.44
CA TYR A 164 18.85 -2.01 -4.43
C TYR A 164 18.73 -1.16 -5.70
N GLU A 165 19.78 -0.41 -6.05
CA GLU A 165 19.78 0.47 -7.23
C GLU A 165 19.60 -0.33 -8.54
N GLN A 166 20.24 -1.48 -8.65
CA GLN A 166 20.11 -2.36 -9.82
C GLN A 166 18.67 -2.86 -9.96
N ILE A 167 18.05 -3.27 -8.87
CA ILE A 167 16.67 -3.76 -8.87
C ILE A 167 15.71 -2.63 -9.23
N VAL A 168 15.83 -1.45 -8.61
CA VAL A 168 14.99 -0.27 -8.91
C VAL A 168 15.06 0.08 -10.40
N ASN A 169 16.28 0.17 -10.97
CA ASN A 169 16.46 0.50 -12.38
C ASN A 169 15.89 -0.59 -13.31
N GLY A 170 15.98 -1.86 -12.94
CA GLY A 170 15.52 -3.00 -13.71
C GLY A 170 14.02 -3.28 -13.69
N ILE A 171 13.24 -2.61 -12.83
CA ILE A 171 11.78 -2.77 -12.78
C ILE A 171 11.13 -2.03 -13.95
N THR A 172 10.17 -2.69 -14.60
CA THR A 172 9.38 -2.15 -15.73
C THR A 172 7.93 -1.88 -15.32
N ALA A 173 7.21 -1.08 -16.12
CA ALA A 173 5.77 -0.86 -15.92
C ALA A 173 4.98 -2.18 -15.93
N LYS A 174 5.41 -3.15 -16.74
CA LYS A 174 4.82 -4.49 -16.79
C LYS A 174 5.07 -5.30 -15.52
N ASP A 175 6.21 -5.15 -14.87
CA ASP A 175 6.48 -5.80 -13.56
C ASP A 175 5.53 -5.27 -12.49
N ILE A 176 5.34 -3.95 -12.44
CA ILE A 176 4.40 -3.30 -11.50
C ILE A 176 2.97 -3.77 -11.78
N GLN A 177 2.53 -3.74 -13.06
CA GLN A 177 1.23 -4.22 -13.46
C GLN A 177 0.99 -5.66 -12.99
N LYS A 178 1.94 -6.55 -13.28
CA LYS A 178 1.85 -7.96 -12.91
C LYS A 178 1.74 -8.12 -11.39
N PHE A 179 2.58 -7.42 -10.64
CA PHE A 179 2.59 -7.47 -9.17
C PHE A 179 1.25 -7.00 -8.58
N ALA A 180 0.75 -5.84 -8.98
CA ALA A 180 -0.52 -5.31 -8.53
C ALA A 180 -1.70 -6.22 -8.89
N ASN A 181 -1.72 -6.75 -10.11
CA ASN A 181 -2.74 -7.69 -10.56
C ASN A 181 -2.70 -8.99 -9.75
N GLU A 182 -1.52 -9.55 -9.48
CA GLU A 182 -1.38 -10.77 -8.67
C GLU A 182 -1.86 -10.57 -7.24
N LEU A 183 -1.71 -9.38 -6.66
CA LEU A 183 -2.25 -9.05 -5.35
C LEU A 183 -3.78 -8.96 -5.38
N LEU A 184 -4.36 -8.15 -6.28
CA LEU A 184 -5.79 -7.89 -6.32
C LEU A 184 -6.62 -9.13 -6.75
N LYS A 185 -6.11 -9.94 -7.66
CA LYS A 185 -6.83 -11.16 -8.13
C LYS A 185 -7.02 -12.22 -7.04
N GLN A 186 -6.29 -12.16 -5.93
CA GLN A 186 -6.51 -13.06 -4.80
C GLN A 186 -7.81 -12.77 -4.06
N LYS A 187 -8.43 -11.59 -4.31
CA LYS A 187 -9.76 -11.21 -3.79
C LYS A 187 -9.87 -11.25 -2.27
N ASN A 188 -8.79 -11.01 -1.56
CA ASN A 188 -8.81 -10.82 -0.12
C ASN A 188 -8.85 -9.31 0.17
N GLN A 189 -10.02 -8.83 0.51
CA GLN A 189 -10.28 -7.41 0.72
C GLN A 189 -11.07 -7.18 1.99
N ILE A 190 -10.62 -6.25 2.79
CA ILE A 190 -11.37 -5.75 3.95
C ILE A 190 -11.61 -4.27 3.74
N THR A 191 -12.86 -3.85 3.89
CA THR A 191 -13.25 -2.43 3.88
C THR A 191 -13.94 -2.11 5.18
N VAL A 192 -13.47 -1.05 5.85
CA VAL A 192 -14.07 -0.57 7.10
C VAL A 192 -14.35 0.93 6.96
N SER A 193 -15.58 1.34 7.26
CA SER A 193 -15.99 2.74 7.29
C SER A 193 -16.54 3.11 8.66
N MET A 194 -15.88 4.09 9.31
CA MET A 194 -16.36 4.70 10.54
C MET A 194 -17.07 6.01 10.19
N ILE A 195 -18.36 6.06 10.40
CA ILE A 195 -19.23 7.17 10.01
C ILE A 195 -19.55 8.04 11.22
N SER A 196 -19.26 9.33 11.12
CA SER A 196 -19.75 10.35 12.05
C SER A 196 -20.78 11.21 11.31
N PRO A 197 -22.08 10.98 11.51
CA PRO A 197 -23.12 11.74 10.84
C PRO A 197 -23.21 13.16 11.38
N GLU A 198 -23.97 14.01 10.70
CA GLU A 198 -24.35 15.32 11.22
C GLU A 198 -25.10 15.17 12.54
N LYS A 199 -24.82 16.07 13.49
CA LYS A 199 -25.61 16.14 14.73
C LYS A 199 -27.01 16.62 14.36
N LYS A 200 -28.02 15.82 14.69
CA LYS A 200 -29.40 16.23 14.60
C LYS A 200 -29.72 17.28 15.65
#